data_ec94755b37d8e7e52eaa7bc6ec7009c9
#
_entry.id   ec94755b37d8e7e52eaa7bc6ec7009c9
#
_cell.length_a   1.000
_cell.length_b   1.000
_cell.length_c   1.000
_cell.angle_alpha   90.00
_cell.angle_beta   90.00
_cell.angle_gamma   90.00
#
_symmetry.space_group_name_H-M   'P 1'
#
loop_
_entity.id
_entity.type
_entity.pdbx_description
1 polymer ?
#
loop_
_entity_poly.entity_id
_entity_poly.type
_entity_poly.pdbx_seq_one_letter_code
_entity_poly.pdbx_strand_id
1 'polypeptide(L)'
;DEMMECLALRSRDNARTPVQWDDSPNAGFTTGTPWIEVNPNYTAINAAAEEKDPDSVLNYYKQMITLRKSHLGLIYGSFQLLAEENPQVFAYRRTLAETGENYLIACNFSDKDAAFTIPADFAGARCLIGNYPDTAPTGAVTLRPYEAFVLQK
;
A
#
# COMPACT_ATOMS: atom_id res chain seq x y z
N ASP A 1 5.52 -33.84 3.48
CA ASP A 1 6.52 -33.85 2.41
C ASP A 1 7.20 -32.48 2.32
N GLU A 2 8.39 -32.40 2.94
CA GLU A 2 9.20 -31.17 3.04
C GLU A 2 9.48 -30.52 1.67
N MET A 3 9.67 -31.32 0.63
CA MET A 3 9.88 -30.86 -0.74
C MET A 3 8.65 -30.11 -1.27
N MET A 4 7.46 -30.63 -1.07
CA MET A 4 6.21 -30.00 -1.53
C MET A 4 5.91 -28.71 -0.77
N GLU A 5 6.18 -28.68 0.51
CA GLU A 5 6.10 -27.47 1.32
C GLU A 5 7.08 -26.40 0.85
N CYS A 6 8.33 -26.80 0.58
CA CYS A 6 9.34 -25.89 0.03
C CYS A 6 8.91 -25.33 -1.35
N LEU A 7 8.35 -26.14 -2.24
CA LEU A 7 7.83 -25.71 -3.52
C LEU A 7 6.65 -24.73 -3.35
N ALA A 8 5.72 -25.02 -2.45
CA ALA A 8 4.57 -24.15 -2.17
C ALA A 8 5.00 -22.78 -1.65
N LEU A 9 6.03 -22.72 -0.80
CA LEU A 9 6.51 -21.48 -0.18
C LEU A 9 7.50 -20.69 -1.04
N ARG A 10 8.29 -21.36 -1.88
CA ARG A 10 9.45 -20.75 -2.54
C ARG A 10 9.43 -20.85 -4.07
N SER A 11 8.42 -21.50 -4.66
CA SER A 11 8.35 -21.60 -6.10
C SER A 11 8.15 -20.23 -6.74
N ARG A 12 8.99 -19.94 -7.71
CA ARG A 12 8.94 -18.71 -8.50
C ARG A 12 7.62 -18.54 -9.26
N ASP A 13 6.96 -19.62 -9.61
CA ASP A 13 5.73 -19.63 -10.40
C ASP A 13 4.51 -19.16 -9.58
N ASN A 14 4.57 -19.22 -8.24
CA ASN A 14 3.54 -18.68 -7.37
C ASN A 14 3.29 -17.16 -7.59
N ALA A 15 4.31 -16.41 -8.02
CA ALA A 15 4.21 -14.99 -8.32
C ALA A 15 3.99 -14.68 -9.83
N ARG A 16 3.76 -15.72 -10.66
CA ARG A 16 3.69 -15.62 -12.12
C ARG A 16 2.40 -16.15 -12.70
N THR A 17 1.38 -16.35 -11.88
CA THR A 17 0.05 -16.75 -12.33
C THR A 17 -0.50 -15.75 -13.35
N PRO A 18 -1.32 -16.19 -14.30
CA PRO A 18 -1.98 -15.30 -15.26
C PRO A 18 -2.70 -14.15 -14.57
N VAL A 19 -2.66 -12.97 -15.19
CA VAL A 19 -3.43 -11.81 -14.70
C VAL A 19 -4.91 -12.11 -14.76
N GLN A 20 -5.61 -11.85 -13.68
CA GLN A 20 -7.05 -12.05 -13.54
C GLN A 20 -7.77 -10.79 -14.04
N TRP A 21 -8.18 -10.77 -15.32
CA TRP A 21 -8.84 -9.62 -15.91
C TRP A 21 -10.32 -9.54 -15.54
N ASP A 22 -11.01 -10.68 -15.54
CA ASP A 22 -12.43 -10.77 -15.22
C ASP A 22 -12.80 -12.17 -14.69
N ASP A 23 -14.08 -12.42 -14.48
CA ASP A 23 -14.64 -13.68 -13.98
C ASP A 23 -14.94 -14.72 -15.07
N SER A 24 -14.58 -14.46 -16.35
CA SER A 24 -14.77 -15.37 -17.46
C SER A 24 -13.75 -16.53 -17.44
N PRO A 25 -13.94 -17.60 -18.22
CA PRO A 25 -13.00 -18.73 -18.26
C PRO A 25 -11.54 -18.30 -18.44
N ASN A 26 -10.65 -18.92 -17.67
CA ASN A 26 -9.25 -18.57 -17.58
C ASN A 26 -9.01 -17.10 -17.14
N ALA A 27 -9.93 -16.53 -16.36
CA ALA A 27 -9.86 -15.15 -15.88
C ALA A 27 -9.76 -14.10 -17.02
N GLY A 28 -10.33 -14.36 -18.18
CA GLY A 28 -10.19 -13.49 -19.36
C GLY A 28 -8.77 -13.40 -19.92
N PHE A 29 -7.84 -14.18 -19.40
CA PHE A 29 -6.43 -14.12 -19.80
C PHE A 29 -6.14 -14.76 -21.16
N THR A 30 -6.76 -15.92 -21.44
CA THR A 30 -6.57 -16.66 -22.70
C THR A 30 -7.78 -17.54 -23.05
N THR A 31 -7.97 -17.79 -24.32
CA THR A 31 -8.94 -18.78 -24.82
C THR A 31 -8.36 -20.19 -24.90
N GLY A 32 -7.04 -20.34 -24.77
CA GLY A 32 -6.33 -21.61 -24.73
C GLY A 32 -6.07 -22.11 -23.32
N THR A 33 -5.25 -23.16 -23.19
CA THR A 33 -4.77 -23.65 -21.89
C THR A 33 -3.58 -22.79 -21.42
N PRO A 34 -3.67 -22.08 -20.29
CA PRO A 34 -2.55 -21.31 -19.79
C PRO A 34 -1.43 -22.23 -19.32
N TRP A 35 -0.18 -21.84 -19.52
CA TRP A 35 0.98 -22.63 -19.08
C TRP A 35 1.02 -22.78 -17.55
N ILE A 36 0.87 -21.66 -16.84
CA ILE A 36 0.72 -21.67 -15.38
C ILE A 36 -0.76 -21.57 -15.07
N GLU A 37 -1.23 -22.39 -14.16
CA GLU A 37 -2.64 -22.43 -13.76
C GLU A 37 -3.13 -21.07 -13.25
N VAL A 38 -4.34 -20.71 -13.64
CA VAL A 38 -5.00 -19.49 -13.13
C VAL A 38 -5.38 -19.72 -11.67
N ASN A 39 -5.11 -18.73 -10.81
CA ASN A 39 -5.56 -18.81 -9.42
C ASN A 39 -7.09 -18.92 -9.37
N PRO A 40 -7.66 -19.94 -8.70
CA PRO A 40 -9.11 -20.21 -8.72
C PRO A 40 -9.96 -19.09 -8.09
N ASN A 41 -9.35 -18.14 -7.37
CA ASN A 41 -10.05 -17.01 -6.79
C ASN A 41 -10.43 -15.91 -7.80
N TYR A 42 -10.09 -16.07 -9.10
CA TYR A 42 -10.37 -15.07 -10.14
C TYR A 42 -11.85 -14.71 -10.28
N THR A 43 -12.74 -15.61 -9.91
CA THR A 43 -14.19 -15.37 -9.94
C THR A 43 -14.63 -14.29 -8.94
N ALA A 44 -13.84 -14.05 -7.90
CA ALA A 44 -14.11 -13.05 -6.87
C ALA A 44 -13.11 -11.89 -6.91
N ILE A 45 -11.84 -12.16 -7.23
CA ILE A 45 -10.77 -11.17 -7.26
C ILE A 45 -10.25 -11.05 -8.69
N ASN A 46 -10.58 -9.95 -9.34
CA ASN A 46 -10.15 -9.67 -10.71
C ASN A 46 -10.21 -8.16 -11.01
N ALA A 47 -9.50 -7.72 -12.04
CA ALA A 47 -9.39 -6.31 -12.40
C ALA A 47 -10.74 -5.65 -12.67
N ALA A 48 -11.66 -6.35 -13.35
CA ALA A 48 -12.97 -5.79 -13.68
C ALA A 48 -13.88 -5.57 -12.45
N ALA A 49 -13.73 -6.42 -11.43
CA ALA A 49 -14.42 -6.24 -10.15
C ALA A 49 -13.79 -5.10 -9.36
N GLU A 50 -12.47 -5.07 -9.26
CA GLU A 50 -11.74 -4.03 -8.52
C GLU A 50 -11.88 -2.64 -9.14
N GLU A 51 -12.00 -2.51 -10.46
CA GLU A 51 -12.25 -1.21 -11.09
C GLU A 51 -13.60 -0.58 -10.69
N LYS A 52 -14.57 -1.40 -10.33
CA LYS A 52 -15.92 -0.95 -9.90
C LYS A 52 -16.00 -0.62 -8.41
N ASP A 53 -15.07 -1.15 -7.62
CA ASP A 53 -15.02 -0.93 -6.18
C ASP A 53 -14.07 0.24 -5.87
N PRO A 54 -14.57 1.41 -5.41
CA PRO A 54 -13.74 2.57 -5.09
C PRO A 54 -12.74 2.30 -3.97
N ASP A 55 -13.01 1.33 -3.10
CA ASP A 55 -12.17 0.97 -1.95
C ASP A 55 -11.23 -0.21 -2.24
N SER A 56 -11.19 -0.68 -3.49
CA SER A 56 -10.31 -1.77 -3.92
C SER A 56 -8.82 -1.41 -3.84
N VAL A 57 -7.99 -2.45 -3.73
CA VAL A 57 -6.52 -2.29 -3.79
C VAL A 57 -6.08 -1.63 -5.09
N LEU A 58 -6.69 -1.99 -6.24
CA LEU A 58 -6.39 -1.39 -7.54
C LEU A 58 -6.67 0.12 -7.55
N ASN A 59 -7.83 0.55 -7.07
CA ASN A 59 -8.19 1.95 -7.05
C ASN A 59 -7.39 2.74 -6.02
N TYR A 60 -7.09 2.16 -4.86
CA TYR A 60 -6.18 2.77 -3.90
C TYR A 60 -4.78 2.98 -4.51
N TYR A 61 -4.24 2.00 -5.24
CA TYR A 61 -2.96 2.09 -5.91
C TYR A 61 -2.95 3.18 -7.01
N LYS A 62 -4.03 3.30 -7.79
CA LYS A 62 -4.21 4.39 -8.77
C LYS A 62 -4.17 5.77 -8.08
N GLN A 63 -4.83 5.91 -6.93
CA GLN A 63 -4.80 7.13 -6.13
C GLN A 63 -3.39 7.45 -5.63
N MET A 64 -2.66 6.46 -5.12
CA MET A 64 -1.27 6.61 -4.68
C MET A 64 -0.34 7.09 -5.81
N ILE A 65 -0.48 6.52 -7.01
CA ILE A 65 0.29 6.95 -8.18
C ILE A 65 -0.04 8.41 -8.54
N THR A 66 -1.31 8.76 -8.55
CA THR A 66 -1.78 10.12 -8.85
C THR A 66 -1.24 11.10 -7.82
N LEU A 67 -1.35 10.77 -6.54
CA LEU A 67 -0.81 11.55 -5.43
C LEU A 67 0.68 11.79 -5.60
N ARG A 68 1.45 10.73 -5.84
CA ARG A 68 2.89 10.83 -6.05
C ARG A 68 3.26 11.74 -7.23
N LYS A 69 2.53 11.66 -8.34
CA LYS A 69 2.78 12.49 -9.53
C LYS A 69 2.44 13.97 -9.32
N SER A 70 1.45 14.26 -8.49
CA SER A 70 0.99 15.63 -8.21
C SER A 70 1.77 16.34 -7.10
N HIS A 71 2.62 15.62 -6.35
CA HIS A 71 3.39 16.15 -5.23
C HIS A 71 4.88 15.85 -5.43
N LEU A 72 5.61 16.82 -5.99
CA LEU A 72 7.02 16.63 -6.36
C LEU A 72 7.91 16.30 -5.14
N GLY A 73 7.56 16.77 -3.96
CA GLY A 73 8.26 16.44 -2.73
C GLY A 73 8.24 14.94 -2.39
N LEU A 74 7.21 14.20 -2.81
CA LEU A 74 7.17 12.73 -2.68
C LEU A 74 8.11 12.01 -3.65
N ILE A 75 8.59 12.70 -4.69
CA ILE A 75 9.50 12.13 -5.71
C ILE A 75 10.95 12.57 -5.45
N TYR A 76 11.17 13.88 -5.31
CA TYR A 76 12.50 14.49 -5.30
C TYR A 76 12.94 14.98 -3.92
N GLY A 77 12.03 15.06 -2.95
CA GLY A 77 12.36 15.48 -1.59
C GLY A 77 13.43 14.61 -0.94
N SER A 78 14.19 15.17 -0.01
CA SER A 78 15.12 14.43 0.84
C SER A 78 14.36 13.37 1.65
N PHE A 79 15.06 12.32 2.06
CA PHE A 79 14.50 11.26 2.91
C PHE A 79 15.10 11.34 4.30
N GLN A 80 14.23 11.26 5.31
CA GLN A 80 14.65 11.15 6.71
C GLN A 80 13.82 10.05 7.38
N LEU A 81 14.47 8.99 7.83
CA LEU A 81 13.83 7.94 8.61
C LEU A 81 13.44 8.49 10.00
N LEU A 82 12.28 8.05 10.49
CA LEU A 82 11.75 8.38 11.81
C LEU A 82 11.40 7.07 12.53
N ALA A 83 11.37 7.12 13.87
CA ALA A 83 11.00 5.97 14.71
C ALA A 83 11.82 4.70 14.43
N GLU A 84 13.12 4.82 14.20
CA GLU A 84 14.04 3.71 13.86
C GLU A 84 13.95 2.54 14.84
N GLU A 85 13.72 2.82 16.12
CA GLU A 85 13.62 1.80 17.17
C GLU A 85 12.22 1.16 17.28
N ASN A 86 11.25 1.60 16.50
CA ASN A 86 9.91 1.03 16.53
C ASN A 86 9.80 -0.18 15.60
N PRO A 87 9.65 -1.41 16.12
CA PRO A 87 9.64 -2.62 15.29
C PRO A 87 8.36 -2.80 14.47
N GLN A 88 7.31 -2.02 14.74
CA GLN A 88 6.01 -2.15 14.09
C GLN A 88 5.74 -1.02 13.09
N VAL A 89 6.30 0.17 13.33
CA VAL A 89 6.00 1.37 12.53
C VAL A 89 7.18 1.75 11.67
N PHE A 90 6.97 1.74 10.37
CA PHE A 90 7.87 2.36 9.41
C PHE A 90 7.38 3.78 9.13
N ALA A 91 8.14 4.77 9.60
CA ALA A 91 7.80 6.17 9.39
C ALA A 91 8.98 6.95 8.81
N TYR A 92 8.69 7.86 7.90
CA TYR A 92 9.70 8.72 7.30
C TYR A 92 9.13 10.07 6.86
N ARG A 93 10.04 11.04 6.73
CA ARG A 93 9.75 12.37 6.19
C ARG A 93 10.34 12.51 4.80
N ARG A 94 9.64 13.27 3.94
CA ARG A 94 10.15 13.79 2.68
C ARG A 94 10.08 15.31 2.72
N THR A 95 11.17 15.99 2.37
CA THR A 95 11.23 17.46 2.35
C THR A 95 11.79 17.93 1.02
N LEU A 96 11.04 18.77 0.31
CA LEU A 96 11.49 19.47 -0.90
C LEU A 96 11.86 20.92 -0.51
N ALA A 97 13.16 21.19 -0.38
CA ALA A 97 13.64 22.46 0.14
C ALA A 97 13.26 23.65 -0.76
N GLU A 98 13.22 23.44 -2.06
CA GLU A 98 12.94 24.47 -3.06
C GLU A 98 11.51 25.05 -2.94
N THR A 99 10.55 24.23 -2.53
CA THR A 99 9.14 24.62 -2.38
C THR A 99 8.69 24.72 -0.91
N GLY A 100 9.50 24.20 0.02
CA GLY A 100 9.15 24.09 1.43
C GLY A 100 8.14 22.97 1.75
N GLU A 101 7.81 22.11 0.76
CA GLU A 101 6.89 20.99 0.97
C GLU A 101 7.48 19.96 1.94
N ASN A 102 6.68 19.57 2.93
CA ASN A 102 7.01 18.53 3.89
C ASN A 102 5.92 17.47 3.90
N TYR A 103 6.35 16.21 3.87
CA TYR A 103 5.47 15.05 3.94
C TYR A 103 5.92 14.12 5.05
N LEU A 104 4.97 13.60 5.81
CA LEU A 104 5.16 12.53 6.77
C LEU A 104 4.38 11.31 6.28
N ILE A 105 5.07 10.20 6.15
CA ILE A 105 4.49 8.90 5.83
C ILE A 105 4.69 8.02 7.06
N ALA A 106 3.63 7.34 7.50
CA ALA A 106 3.70 6.36 8.57
C ALA A 106 2.85 5.14 8.21
N CYS A 107 3.41 3.96 8.44
CA CYS A 107 2.81 2.68 8.13
C CYS A 107 3.03 1.71 9.30
N ASN A 108 1.96 1.15 9.85
CA ASN A 108 2.05 0.02 10.77
C ASN A 108 2.15 -1.28 9.97
N PHE A 109 3.27 -1.98 10.08
CA PHE A 109 3.51 -3.26 9.38
C PHE A 109 3.15 -4.49 10.23
N SER A 110 2.29 -4.31 11.24
CA SER A 110 1.87 -5.41 12.09
C SER A 110 0.35 -5.58 12.11
N ASP A 111 -0.08 -6.76 12.55
CA ASP A 111 -1.47 -7.14 12.80
C ASP A 111 -2.00 -6.65 14.16
N LYS A 112 -1.26 -5.75 14.82
CA LYS A 112 -1.57 -5.20 16.15
C LYS A 112 -1.55 -3.69 16.10
N ASP A 113 -2.21 -3.10 17.08
CA ASP A 113 -2.11 -1.66 17.33
C ASP A 113 -0.67 -1.24 17.65
N ALA A 114 -0.24 -0.13 17.07
CA ALA A 114 1.09 0.40 17.24
C ALA A 114 1.06 1.88 17.63
N ALA A 115 1.72 2.25 18.71
CA ALA A 115 1.84 3.64 19.13
C ALA A 115 2.83 4.39 18.23
N PHE A 116 2.45 5.59 17.80
CA PHE A 116 3.30 6.51 17.06
C PHE A 116 3.04 7.96 17.49
N THR A 117 4.09 8.75 17.57
CA THR A 117 3.96 10.19 17.85
C THR A 117 4.31 10.97 16.60
N ILE A 118 3.33 11.69 16.08
CA ILE A 118 3.51 12.61 14.96
C ILE A 118 4.40 13.78 15.42
N PRO A 119 5.48 14.09 14.70
CA PRO A 119 6.33 15.25 15.04
C PRO A 119 5.54 16.55 15.16
N ALA A 120 5.86 17.39 16.15
CA ALA A 120 5.10 18.60 16.48
C ALA A 120 5.01 19.60 15.31
N ASP A 121 5.98 19.63 14.43
CA ASP A 121 5.98 20.46 13.23
C ASP A 121 4.94 20.02 12.18
N PHE A 122 4.37 18.82 12.30
CA PHE A 122 3.20 18.37 11.52
C PHE A 122 1.85 18.71 12.18
N ALA A 123 1.82 19.49 13.28
CA ALA A 123 0.57 19.94 13.86
C ALA A 123 -0.27 20.72 12.83
N GLY A 124 -1.53 20.30 12.62
CA GLY A 124 -2.42 20.85 11.61
C GLY A 124 -2.08 20.49 10.17
N ALA A 125 -1.25 19.48 9.93
CA ALA A 125 -0.98 18.94 8.61
C ALA A 125 -2.25 18.30 8.01
N ARG A 126 -2.38 18.39 6.69
CA ARG A 126 -3.47 17.77 5.95
C ARG A 126 -3.17 16.30 5.67
N CYS A 127 -4.10 15.40 5.97
CA CYS A 127 -4.04 14.02 5.51
C CYS A 127 -4.37 14.00 4.00
N LEU A 128 -3.42 13.50 3.20
CA LEU A 128 -3.59 13.38 1.76
C LEU A 128 -4.23 12.07 1.36
N ILE A 129 -3.87 11.00 2.05
CA ILE A 129 -4.40 9.66 1.85
C ILE A 129 -4.19 8.82 3.12
N GLY A 130 -5.12 7.94 3.40
CA GLY A 130 -5.03 6.89 4.40
C GLY A 130 -5.81 5.67 3.91
N ASN A 131 -5.48 4.49 4.41
CA ASN A 131 -6.15 3.25 4.02
C ASN A 131 -7.34 2.89 4.91
N TYR A 132 -7.66 3.72 5.91
CA TYR A 132 -8.89 3.64 6.68
C TYR A 132 -9.73 4.89 6.41
N PRO A 133 -11.06 4.78 6.31
CA PRO A 133 -11.93 5.89 5.85
C PRO A 133 -11.94 7.10 6.80
N ASP A 134 -11.63 6.89 8.07
CA ASP A 134 -11.63 7.90 9.13
C ASP A 134 -10.21 8.34 9.55
N THR A 135 -9.20 8.12 8.70
CA THR A 135 -7.81 8.48 9.01
C THR A 135 -7.65 9.99 9.12
N ALA A 136 -7.47 10.48 10.35
CA ALA A 136 -7.23 11.89 10.68
C ALA A 136 -6.20 12.01 11.84
N PRO A 137 -4.95 11.59 11.63
CA PRO A 137 -3.99 11.44 12.70
C PRO A 137 -3.45 12.79 13.19
N THR A 138 -3.39 12.98 14.51
CA THR A 138 -2.81 14.18 15.15
C THR A 138 -2.11 13.82 16.45
N GLY A 139 -0.93 14.39 16.71
CA GLY A 139 -0.22 14.22 17.97
C GLY A 139 0.19 12.78 18.25
N ALA A 140 -0.07 12.28 19.45
CA ALA A 140 0.12 10.86 19.78
C ALA A 140 -1.07 10.06 19.23
N VAL A 141 -0.78 9.07 18.39
CA VAL A 141 -1.78 8.23 17.73
C VAL A 141 -1.52 6.75 17.99
N THR A 142 -2.58 5.98 17.96
CA THR A 142 -2.50 4.52 17.88
C THR A 142 -2.88 4.12 16.45
N LEU A 143 -1.91 3.64 15.69
CA LEU A 143 -2.12 3.10 14.36
C LEU A 143 -2.77 1.72 14.50
N ARG A 144 -3.89 1.52 13.83
CA ARG A 144 -4.56 0.22 13.74
C ARG A 144 -3.70 -0.80 12.97
N PRO A 145 -4.02 -2.09 13.00
CA PRO A 145 -3.34 -3.09 12.17
C PRO A 145 -3.25 -2.64 10.70
N TYR A 146 -2.03 -2.64 10.16
CA TYR A 146 -1.72 -2.25 8.77
C TYR A 146 -2.19 -0.83 8.37
N GLU A 147 -2.47 0.04 9.32
CA GLU A 147 -2.85 1.42 9.03
C GLU A 147 -1.66 2.20 8.45
N ALA A 148 -1.93 2.93 7.38
CA ALA A 148 -0.97 3.79 6.72
C ALA A 148 -1.59 5.12 6.31
N PHE A 149 -0.80 6.20 6.37
CA PHE A 149 -1.22 7.52 5.92
C PHE A 149 -0.07 8.38 5.40
N VAL A 150 -0.44 9.40 4.65
CA VAL A 150 0.46 10.48 4.20
C VAL A 150 -0.09 11.82 4.67
N LEU A 151 0.71 12.56 5.44
CA LEU A 151 0.42 13.94 5.83
C LEU A 151 1.27 14.92 5.00
N GLN A 152 0.70 16.09 4.71
CA GLN A 152 1.38 17.23 4.09
C GLN A 152 1.31 18.45 5.00
N LYS A 153 2.46 19.12 5.15
CA LYS A 153 2.63 20.39 5.88
C LYS A 153 3.21 21.43 4.96
#